data_166b0ebd5052cad44fd7ee56495ed035
#
_entry.id   166b0ebd5052cad44fd7ee56495ed035
#
_cell.length_a   1.000
_cell.length_b   1.000
_cell.length_c   1.000
_cell.angle_alpha   90.00
_cell.angle_beta   90.00
_cell.angle_gamma   90.00
#
_symmetry.space_group_name_H-M   'P 1'
#
loop_
_entity.id
_entity.type
_entity.pdbx_description
1 polymer ?
#
loop_
_entity_poly.entity_id
_entity_poly.type
_entity_poly.pdbx_seq_one_letter_code
_entity_poly.pdbx_strand_id
1 'polypeptide(L)'
;MNKHLYRIVFNKARGLLMVVAENVASQGKAPGTTTGPVAGSAGTLAELGRLRFAMMLALGLVALDAAPSWAAGVVADGRAPAAQRPNVGQSANGTPQVNITAPSAAGVSRNTYSQFDVDKRGVILNNGVKASQTQLGGWIQGNGNLSKGSARVILNEVNASNPSQLRGYVEVAGQRAQVVIANPAGVTCDGCGFINANRATLTTGQAQLENGRITGYQVKGGTLSIQGKGLDSADADYTDLIAQSVQVNAGIWAKDLKVTAG
;
A
#
# COMPACT_ATOMS: atom_id res chain seq x y z
N MET A 1 17.82 -9.20 -40.18
CA MET A 1 16.34 -9.19 -40.30
C MET A 1 15.79 -10.14 -39.24
N ASN A 2 15.33 -9.62 -38.11
CA ASN A 2 14.71 -10.45 -37.06
C ASN A 2 13.27 -10.76 -37.48
N LYS A 3 13.02 -12.00 -37.85
CA LYS A 3 11.67 -12.51 -38.08
C LYS A 3 11.01 -12.72 -36.72
N HIS A 4 9.79 -12.26 -36.60
CA HIS A 4 9.00 -12.36 -35.39
C HIS A 4 8.80 -13.82 -34.97
N LEU A 5 9.35 -14.24 -33.86
CA LEU A 5 9.29 -15.62 -33.33
C LEU A 5 8.05 -15.85 -32.43
N TYR A 6 6.93 -15.21 -32.75
CA TYR A 6 5.68 -15.38 -32.05
C TYR A 6 4.47 -15.38 -32.97
N ARG A 7 3.42 -16.06 -32.55
CA ARG A 7 2.09 -16.03 -33.18
C ARG A 7 1.01 -15.70 -32.15
N ILE A 8 -0.07 -15.07 -32.63
CA ILE A 8 -1.23 -14.77 -31.81
C ILE A 8 -2.25 -15.87 -32.02
N VAL A 9 -2.70 -16.50 -30.91
CA VAL A 9 -3.74 -17.53 -30.90
C VAL A 9 -4.89 -17.12 -29.99
N PHE A 10 -6.13 -17.48 -30.40
CA PHE A 10 -7.30 -17.26 -29.56
C PHE A 10 -7.50 -18.43 -28.60
N ASN A 11 -7.44 -18.15 -27.30
CA ASN A 11 -7.72 -19.14 -26.26
C ASN A 11 -9.22 -19.17 -25.98
N LYS A 12 -9.90 -20.18 -26.50
CA LYS A 12 -11.36 -20.34 -26.33
C LYS A 12 -11.80 -20.53 -24.88
N ALA A 13 -10.95 -21.10 -24.03
CA ALA A 13 -11.27 -21.33 -22.62
C ALA A 13 -11.22 -20.04 -21.77
N ARG A 14 -10.47 -19.04 -22.23
CA ARG A 14 -10.31 -17.75 -21.56
C ARG A 14 -10.94 -16.58 -22.30
N GLY A 15 -11.41 -16.81 -23.53
CA GLY A 15 -11.99 -15.76 -24.37
C GLY A 15 -11.00 -14.65 -24.79
N LEU A 16 -9.69 -14.92 -24.76
CA LEU A 16 -8.64 -13.91 -24.95
C LEU A 16 -7.68 -14.30 -26.08
N LEU A 17 -7.11 -13.30 -26.77
CA LEU A 17 -5.97 -13.47 -27.64
C LEU A 17 -4.70 -13.60 -26.81
N MET A 18 -3.90 -14.62 -27.08
CA MET A 18 -2.62 -14.89 -26.42
C MET A 18 -1.48 -14.92 -27.41
N VAL A 19 -0.36 -14.35 -27.03
CA VAL A 19 0.90 -14.44 -27.78
C VAL A 19 1.64 -15.68 -27.32
N VAL A 20 1.99 -16.57 -28.25
CA VAL A 20 2.75 -17.80 -27.98
C VAL A 20 4.00 -17.84 -28.87
N ALA A 21 5.07 -18.43 -28.35
CA ALA A 21 6.27 -18.63 -29.12
C ALA A 21 6.00 -19.60 -30.32
N GLU A 22 6.58 -19.31 -31.44
CA GLU A 22 6.29 -20.04 -32.69
C GLU A 22 6.73 -21.52 -32.68
N ASN A 23 7.66 -21.85 -31.74
CA ASN A 23 8.20 -23.20 -31.56
C ASN A 23 7.47 -24.07 -30.54
N VAL A 24 6.34 -23.61 -30.02
CA VAL A 24 5.54 -24.43 -29.06
C VAL A 24 4.55 -25.30 -29.87
N ALA A 25 4.78 -26.61 -29.89
CA ALA A 25 3.86 -27.58 -30.46
C ALA A 25 2.56 -27.60 -29.66
N SER A 26 1.41 -27.48 -30.34
CA SER A 26 0.10 -27.68 -29.71
C SER A 26 -0.07 -29.17 -29.41
N GLN A 27 -0.26 -29.54 -28.12
CA GLN A 27 -0.71 -30.89 -27.77
C GLN A 27 -2.14 -31.07 -28.28
N GLY A 28 -2.27 -31.62 -29.49
CA GLY A 28 -3.55 -32.11 -30.01
C GLY A 28 -3.94 -33.38 -29.31
N LYS A 29 -5.23 -33.53 -29.00
CA LYS A 29 -5.83 -34.76 -28.48
C LYS A 29 -5.52 -35.91 -29.47
N ALA A 30 -4.92 -36.99 -28.96
CA ALA A 30 -4.86 -38.26 -29.67
C ALA A 30 -6.29 -38.86 -29.83
N PRO A 31 -6.61 -39.54 -30.96
CA PRO A 31 -7.90 -40.19 -31.13
C PRO A 31 -8.02 -41.39 -30.23
N GLY A 32 -9.17 -41.52 -29.57
CA GLY A 32 -9.46 -42.57 -28.61
C GLY A 32 -9.56 -43.95 -29.28
N THR A 33 -8.91 -44.94 -28.72
CA THR A 33 -9.22 -46.34 -28.94
C THR A 33 -10.10 -46.84 -27.81
N THR A 34 -11.28 -47.30 -28.18
CA THR A 34 -12.22 -48.05 -27.33
C THR A 34 -11.70 -49.46 -27.11
N THR A 35 -11.55 -49.88 -25.88
CA THR A 35 -11.56 -51.27 -25.47
C THR A 35 -12.20 -51.42 -24.10
N GLY A 36 -13.03 -52.45 -24.00
CA GLY A 36 -14.08 -52.75 -23.07
C GLY A 36 -13.72 -53.07 -21.61
N PRO A 37 -14.68 -53.60 -20.85
CA PRO A 37 -14.71 -53.48 -19.39
C PRO A 37 -13.84 -54.46 -18.65
N VAL A 38 -13.13 -54.01 -17.64
CA VAL A 38 -12.55 -54.90 -16.61
C VAL A 38 -13.10 -54.54 -15.26
N ALA A 39 -13.62 -55.56 -14.59
CA ALA A 39 -14.26 -55.50 -13.28
C ALA A 39 -13.25 -55.23 -12.14
N GLY A 40 -13.71 -54.45 -11.17
CA GLY A 40 -13.49 -54.67 -9.73
C GLY A 40 -12.14 -54.34 -9.16
N SER A 41 -12.07 -53.31 -8.34
CA SER A 41 -11.61 -53.42 -6.95
C SER A 41 -11.80 -52.11 -6.18
N ALA A 42 -12.15 -52.28 -4.95
CA ALA A 42 -12.29 -51.38 -3.79
C ALA A 42 -11.93 -49.90 -3.98
N GLY A 43 -12.96 -49.05 -3.93
CA GLY A 43 -12.84 -47.64 -3.85
C GLY A 43 -12.17 -47.18 -2.57
N THR A 44 -11.05 -46.52 -2.72
CA THR A 44 -10.34 -45.90 -1.61
C THR A 44 -10.93 -44.55 -1.29
N LEU A 45 -10.86 -44.15 -0.03
CA LEU A 45 -11.38 -42.87 0.51
C LEU A 45 -10.96 -41.60 -0.28
N ALA A 46 -10.01 -41.73 -1.21
CA ALA A 46 -9.56 -40.64 -2.10
C ALA A 46 -10.60 -40.22 -3.15
N GLU A 47 -11.53 -41.09 -3.57
CA GLU A 47 -12.58 -40.76 -4.52
C GLU A 47 -13.70 -39.92 -3.88
N LEU A 48 -13.96 -40.16 -2.58
CA LEU A 48 -14.94 -39.34 -1.82
C LEU A 48 -14.50 -37.89 -1.67
N GLY A 49 -13.21 -37.59 -1.64
CA GLY A 49 -12.66 -36.24 -1.61
C GLY A 49 -12.91 -35.49 -2.93
N ARG A 50 -12.74 -36.18 -4.06
CA ARG A 50 -12.98 -35.60 -5.39
C ARG A 50 -14.47 -35.31 -5.68
N LEU A 51 -15.35 -36.19 -5.23
CA LEU A 51 -16.80 -35.98 -5.34
C LEU A 51 -17.28 -34.80 -4.45
N ARG A 52 -16.74 -34.68 -3.24
CA ARG A 52 -17.07 -33.57 -2.34
C ARG A 52 -16.58 -32.23 -2.89
N PHE A 53 -15.40 -32.22 -3.50
CA PHE A 53 -14.85 -31.02 -4.13
C PHE A 53 -15.66 -30.57 -5.36
N ALA A 54 -16.02 -31.55 -6.22
CA ALA A 54 -16.90 -31.30 -7.38
C ALA A 54 -18.30 -30.82 -6.98
N MET A 55 -18.86 -31.36 -5.88
CA MET A 55 -20.16 -30.98 -5.37
C MET A 55 -20.14 -29.59 -4.71
N MET A 56 -19.06 -29.22 -4.03
CA MET A 56 -18.87 -27.86 -3.50
C MET A 56 -18.74 -26.80 -4.61
N LEU A 57 -18.06 -27.13 -5.71
CA LEU A 57 -17.97 -26.27 -6.89
C LEU A 57 -19.33 -26.09 -7.59
N ALA A 58 -20.14 -27.16 -7.67
CA ALA A 58 -21.46 -27.15 -8.30
C ALA A 58 -22.51 -26.37 -7.49
N LEU A 59 -22.34 -26.29 -6.18
CA LEU A 59 -23.25 -25.58 -5.28
C LEU A 59 -22.86 -24.10 -5.06
N GLY A 60 -21.80 -23.61 -5.70
CA GLY A 60 -21.33 -22.24 -5.53
C GLY A 60 -20.89 -21.89 -4.10
N LEU A 61 -20.67 -22.92 -3.25
CA LEU A 61 -20.25 -22.79 -1.84
C LEU A 61 -18.73 -22.75 -1.67
N VAL A 62 -17.97 -22.47 -2.73
CA VAL A 62 -16.64 -21.88 -2.55
C VAL A 62 -16.89 -20.42 -2.22
N ALA A 63 -17.19 -20.13 -0.96
CA ALA A 63 -16.80 -18.86 -0.41
C ALA A 63 -15.28 -18.80 -0.63
N LEU A 64 -14.85 -18.12 -1.68
CA LEU A 64 -13.56 -17.46 -1.67
C LEU A 64 -13.69 -16.52 -0.47
N ASP A 65 -13.21 -16.97 0.69
CA ASP A 65 -12.76 -16.07 1.73
C ASP A 65 -11.68 -15.22 1.04
N ALA A 66 -12.14 -14.17 0.34
CA ALA A 66 -11.32 -13.01 0.13
C ALA A 66 -11.09 -12.49 1.55
N ALA A 67 -10.11 -13.08 2.24
CA ALA A 67 -9.52 -12.47 3.41
C ALA A 67 -9.30 -11.03 2.97
N PRO A 68 -9.83 -10.02 3.69
CA PRO A 68 -9.55 -8.65 3.35
C PRO A 68 -8.02 -8.58 3.28
N SER A 69 -7.48 -8.37 2.08
CA SER A 69 -6.06 -8.18 1.92
C SER A 69 -5.81 -6.81 2.55
N TRP A 70 -5.56 -6.84 3.86
CA TRP A 70 -5.13 -5.67 4.61
C TRP A 70 -3.95 -5.13 3.84
N ALA A 71 -3.96 -3.83 3.58
CA ALA A 71 -2.83 -3.18 2.93
C ALA A 71 -1.59 -3.56 3.73
N ALA A 72 -0.81 -4.51 3.19
CA ALA A 72 0.30 -5.11 3.91
C ALA A 72 1.25 -3.98 4.32
N GLY A 73 1.37 -3.77 5.63
CA GLY A 73 2.27 -2.78 6.19
C GLY A 73 1.62 -1.51 6.76
N VAL A 74 0.37 -1.16 6.42
CA VAL A 74 -0.34 -0.01 7.02
C VAL A 74 -1.53 -0.50 7.84
N VAL A 75 -1.46 -0.36 9.16
CA VAL A 75 -2.47 -0.85 10.10
C VAL A 75 -2.85 0.26 11.08
N ALA A 76 -4.12 0.68 11.07
CA ALA A 76 -4.64 1.64 12.04
C ALA A 76 -4.57 1.06 13.46
N ASP A 77 -4.23 1.89 14.46
CA ASP A 77 -4.21 1.45 15.86
C ASP A 77 -5.64 1.33 16.40
N GLY A 78 -6.11 0.10 16.56
CA GLY A 78 -7.46 -0.18 17.11
C GLY A 78 -7.67 0.33 18.53
N ARG A 79 -6.60 0.62 19.27
CA ARG A 79 -6.64 1.17 20.65
C ARG A 79 -6.67 2.70 20.67
N ALA A 80 -6.35 3.35 19.54
CA ALA A 80 -6.42 4.81 19.48
C ALA A 80 -7.87 5.31 19.56
N PRO A 81 -8.09 6.54 20.01
CA PRO A 81 -9.41 7.19 19.96
C PRO A 81 -10.02 7.13 18.55
N ALA A 82 -11.33 6.95 18.44
CA ALA A 82 -12.00 6.81 17.14
C ALA A 82 -11.70 7.96 16.16
N ALA A 83 -11.60 9.19 16.68
CA ALA A 83 -11.26 10.38 15.90
C ALA A 83 -9.82 10.40 15.35
N GLN A 84 -8.98 9.44 15.75
CA GLN A 84 -7.59 9.30 15.31
C GLN A 84 -7.35 7.98 14.56
N ARG A 85 -8.38 7.18 14.34
CA ARG A 85 -8.31 5.93 13.60
C ARG A 85 -8.72 6.15 12.15
N PRO A 86 -7.76 6.15 11.20
CA PRO A 86 -8.10 6.25 9.79
C PRO A 86 -8.71 4.95 9.28
N ASN A 87 -9.45 5.04 8.16
CA ASN A 87 -9.94 3.85 7.48
C ASN A 87 -8.89 3.41 6.45
N VAL A 88 -8.30 2.24 6.66
CA VAL A 88 -7.31 1.65 5.76
C VAL A 88 -7.99 0.66 4.83
N GLY A 89 -7.77 0.81 3.54
CA GLY A 89 -8.30 -0.03 2.47
C GLY A 89 -7.35 -0.08 1.29
N GLN A 90 -7.89 -0.29 0.10
CA GLN A 90 -7.13 -0.35 -1.15
C GLN A 90 -7.88 0.38 -2.26
N SER A 91 -7.14 0.95 -3.20
CA SER A 91 -7.64 1.43 -4.49
C SER A 91 -7.96 0.26 -5.42
N ALA A 92 -8.59 0.55 -6.56
CA ALA A 92 -9.01 -0.48 -7.52
C ALA A 92 -7.84 -1.34 -8.06
N ASN A 93 -6.62 -0.81 -8.10
CA ASN A 93 -5.42 -1.54 -8.54
C ASN A 93 -4.67 -2.23 -7.39
N GLY A 94 -5.23 -2.22 -6.17
CA GLY A 94 -4.65 -2.86 -5.00
C GLY A 94 -3.59 -2.03 -4.26
N THR A 95 -3.39 -0.75 -4.62
CA THR A 95 -2.51 0.15 -3.85
C THR A 95 -3.16 0.47 -2.52
N PRO A 96 -2.43 0.36 -1.39
CA PRO A 96 -2.91 0.78 -0.07
C PRO A 96 -3.47 2.21 -0.09
N GLN A 97 -4.69 2.38 0.43
CA GLN A 97 -5.37 3.66 0.52
C GLN A 97 -5.82 3.91 1.95
N VAL A 98 -5.51 5.09 2.47
CA VAL A 98 -5.91 5.54 3.79
C VAL A 98 -6.88 6.70 3.65
N ASN A 99 -8.13 6.51 4.02
CA ASN A 99 -9.05 7.61 4.25
C ASN A 99 -8.69 8.25 5.59
N ILE A 100 -7.97 9.35 5.53
CA ILE A 100 -7.50 10.07 6.72
C ILE A 100 -8.67 10.57 7.59
N THR A 101 -8.41 10.80 8.86
CA THR A 101 -9.39 11.32 9.81
C THR A 101 -9.76 12.77 9.53
N ALA A 102 -10.90 13.21 10.04
CA ALA A 102 -11.33 14.61 9.93
C ALA A 102 -10.27 15.55 10.54
N PRO A 103 -9.92 16.65 9.85
CA PRO A 103 -8.94 17.59 10.38
C PRO A 103 -9.53 18.41 11.55
N SER A 104 -8.64 18.80 12.46
CA SER A 104 -8.93 19.78 13.52
C SER A 104 -9.28 21.16 12.92
N ALA A 105 -9.75 22.09 13.74
CA ALA A 105 -9.94 23.49 13.31
C ALA A 105 -8.62 24.12 12.82
N ALA A 106 -7.47 23.66 13.31
CA ALA A 106 -6.15 24.05 12.82
C ALA A 106 -5.75 23.37 11.52
N GLY A 107 -6.58 22.48 10.96
CA GLY A 107 -6.35 21.80 9.69
C GLY A 107 -5.43 20.56 9.80
N VAL A 108 -5.25 19.98 10.98
CA VAL A 108 -4.42 18.79 11.20
C VAL A 108 -5.31 17.55 11.25
N SER A 109 -5.14 16.63 10.32
CA SER A 109 -5.68 15.27 10.39
C SER A 109 -4.69 14.40 11.14
N ARG A 110 -5.06 13.90 12.32
CA ARG A 110 -4.23 13.04 13.15
C ARG A 110 -4.61 11.58 12.95
N ASN A 111 -3.69 10.78 12.44
CA ASN A 111 -3.90 9.39 12.09
C ASN A 111 -2.94 8.53 12.88
N THR A 112 -3.45 7.61 13.68
CA THR A 112 -2.66 6.77 14.58
C THR A 112 -2.66 5.33 14.08
N TYR A 113 -1.46 4.75 14.01
CA TYR A 113 -1.22 3.41 13.49
C TYR A 113 -0.49 2.53 14.49
N SER A 114 -0.78 1.24 14.45
CA SER A 114 0.06 0.21 15.08
C SER A 114 1.21 -0.22 14.16
N GLN A 115 1.11 0.05 12.84
CA GLN A 115 2.17 -0.19 11.86
C GLN A 115 1.97 0.76 10.68
N PHE A 116 3.06 1.35 10.20
CA PHE A 116 3.06 2.18 9.00
C PHE A 116 4.30 1.86 8.17
N ASP A 117 4.18 0.79 7.38
CA ASP A 117 5.19 0.38 6.41
C ASP A 117 4.65 0.58 5.01
N VAL A 118 5.47 1.11 4.13
CA VAL A 118 5.12 1.39 2.74
C VAL A 118 5.95 0.48 1.85
N ASP A 119 5.30 -0.42 1.12
CA ASP A 119 5.96 -1.27 0.14
C ASP A 119 6.22 -0.52 -1.18
N LYS A 120 6.77 -1.19 -2.18
CA LYS A 120 7.11 -0.60 -3.49
C LYS A 120 5.90 -0.07 -4.27
N ARG A 121 4.67 -0.49 -3.92
CA ARG A 121 3.43 0.03 -4.53
C ARG A 121 3.06 1.41 -3.99
N GLY A 122 3.65 1.79 -2.87
CA GLY A 122 3.36 3.03 -2.18
C GLY A 122 2.09 2.97 -1.33
N VAL A 123 1.66 4.13 -0.87
CA VAL A 123 0.42 4.35 -0.12
C VAL A 123 -0.23 5.67 -0.53
N ILE A 124 -1.55 5.69 -0.59
CA ILE A 124 -2.33 6.88 -0.90
C ILE A 124 -2.98 7.38 0.39
N LEU A 125 -2.69 8.63 0.77
CA LEU A 125 -3.36 9.35 1.83
C LEU A 125 -4.49 10.17 1.21
N ASN A 126 -5.74 9.72 1.37
CA ASN A 126 -6.89 10.33 0.73
C ASN A 126 -7.32 11.62 1.45
N ASN A 127 -6.87 12.74 0.92
CA ASN A 127 -7.20 14.12 1.32
C ASN A 127 -8.19 14.78 0.36
N GLY A 128 -8.87 14.01 -0.48
CA GLY A 128 -9.86 14.47 -1.43
C GLY A 128 -11.27 14.49 -0.82
N VAL A 129 -11.94 15.65 -0.82
CA VAL A 129 -13.38 15.76 -0.48
C VAL A 129 -14.24 15.15 -1.59
N LYS A 130 -13.76 15.23 -2.83
CA LYS A 130 -14.37 14.64 -4.04
C LYS A 130 -13.47 13.57 -4.62
N ALA A 131 -14.00 12.79 -5.56
CA ALA A 131 -13.20 11.85 -6.32
C ALA A 131 -11.96 12.54 -6.92
N SER A 132 -10.82 11.87 -6.85
CA SER A 132 -9.53 12.42 -7.26
C SER A 132 -8.74 11.39 -8.07
N GLN A 133 -7.99 11.85 -9.04
CA GLN A 133 -7.03 11.02 -9.76
C GLN A 133 -5.71 11.00 -9.01
N THR A 134 -5.13 9.82 -8.84
CA THR A 134 -3.84 9.60 -8.19
C THR A 134 -2.88 8.92 -9.17
N GLN A 135 -1.58 9.10 -8.95
CA GLN A 135 -0.55 8.43 -9.76
C GLN A 135 -0.42 6.95 -9.38
N LEU A 136 -0.54 6.63 -8.08
CA LEU A 136 -0.36 5.27 -7.58
C LEU A 136 -1.60 4.39 -7.73
N GLY A 137 -2.80 4.94 -7.58
CA GLY A 137 -4.04 4.15 -7.50
C GLY A 137 -5.09 4.46 -8.58
N GLY A 138 -4.81 5.39 -9.51
CA GLY A 138 -5.77 5.88 -10.48
C GLY A 138 -6.89 6.71 -9.82
N TRP A 139 -8.13 6.59 -10.30
CA TRP A 139 -9.27 7.29 -9.72
C TRP A 139 -9.71 6.66 -8.40
N ILE A 140 -9.82 7.48 -7.36
CA ILE A 140 -10.33 7.08 -6.05
C ILE A 140 -11.50 7.96 -5.64
N GLN A 141 -12.40 7.42 -4.82
CA GLN A 141 -13.55 8.15 -4.28
C GLN A 141 -13.11 9.18 -3.24
N GLY A 142 -13.92 10.23 -3.07
CA GLY A 142 -13.71 11.20 -2.00
C GLY A 142 -13.76 10.55 -0.61
N ASN A 143 -13.05 11.15 0.33
CA ASN A 143 -12.98 10.68 1.70
C ASN A 143 -14.17 11.23 2.51
N GLY A 144 -15.08 10.35 2.93
CA GLY A 144 -16.27 10.72 3.71
C GLY A 144 -15.98 11.36 5.08
N ASN A 145 -14.76 11.20 5.59
CA ASN A 145 -14.36 11.84 6.86
C ASN A 145 -14.11 13.35 6.70
N LEU A 146 -14.00 13.87 5.47
CA LEU A 146 -13.62 15.26 5.17
C LEU A 146 -14.81 16.19 4.94
N SER A 147 -15.91 15.98 5.64
CA SER A 147 -17.13 16.83 5.51
C SER A 147 -16.87 18.32 5.81
N LYS A 148 -15.83 18.63 6.60
CA LYS A 148 -15.41 19.99 6.94
C LYS A 148 -14.25 20.52 6.09
N GLY A 149 -13.87 19.81 5.03
CA GLY A 149 -12.77 20.17 4.12
C GLY A 149 -11.52 19.30 4.28
N SER A 150 -10.60 19.49 3.34
CA SER A 150 -9.33 18.77 3.31
C SER A 150 -8.38 19.22 4.42
N ALA A 151 -7.50 18.33 4.85
CA ALA A 151 -6.44 18.64 5.79
C ALA A 151 -5.32 19.49 5.14
N ARG A 152 -4.72 20.37 5.92
CA ARG A 152 -3.49 21.09 5.56
C ARG A 152 -2.25 20.31 6.01
N VAL A 153 -2.38 19.53 7.07
CA VAL A 153 -1.35 18.66 7.62
C VAL A 153 -1.94 17.28 7.86
N ILE A 154 -1.29 16.25 7.34
CA ILE A 154 -1.61 14.86 7.59
C ILE A 154 -0.54 14.31 8.50
N LEU A 155 -0.87 14.17 9.78
CA LEU A 155 0.00 13.61 10.79
C LEU A 155 -0.26 12.11 10.90
N ASN A 156 0.76 11.29 10.56
CA ASN A 156 0.75 9.85 10.69
C ASN A 156 1.66 9.47 11.85
N GLU A 157 1.08 9.08 12.98
CA GLU A 157 1.78 8.66 14.20
C GLU A 157 1.74 7.15 14.37
N VAL A 158 2.87 6.56 14.68
CA VAL A 158 3.00 5.12 14.92
C VAL A 158 3.23 4.85 16.41
N ASN A 159 2.32 4.08 17.02
CA ASN A 159 2.37 3.69 18.42
C ASN A 159 2.92 2.26 18.60
N ALA A 160 3.90 1.88 17.80
CA ALA A 160 4.53 0.55 17.88
C ALA A 160 5.99 0.65 18.31
N SER A 161 6.54 -0.48 18.71
CA SER A 161 7.97 -0.62 19.03
C SER A 161 8.84 -0.92 17.81
N ASN A 162 8.23 -1.15 16.64
CA ASN A 162 8.95 -1.47 15.41
C ASN A 162 9.14 -0.22 14.54
N PRO A 163 10.35 -0.01 13.97
CA PRO A 163 10.59 1.07 13.03
C PRO A 163 9.73 0.96 11.77
N SER A 164 9.31 2.08 11.22
CA SER A 164 8.62 2.14 9.92
C SER A 164 9.59 1.89 8.77
N GLN A 165 9.16 1.05 7.83
CA GLN A 165 9.90 0.72 6.60
C GLN A 165 9.24 1.41 5.41
N LEU A 166 9.85 2.44 4.86
CA LEU A 166 9.34 3.20 3.73
C LEU A 166 10.13 2.82 2.48
N ARG A 167 9.52 2.00 1.60
CA ARG A 167 10.13 1.47 0.38
C ARG A 167 9.40 1.88 -0.90
N GLY A 168 8.50 2.84 -0.79
CA GLY A 168 7.69 3.35 -1.89
C GLY A 168 7.18 4.76 -1.59
N TYR A 169 6.44 5.31 -2.55
CA TYR A 169 5.94 6.67 -2.45
C TYR A 169 4.71 6.78 -1.54
N VAL A 170 4.62 7.92 -0.85
CA VAL A 170 3.45 8.37 -0.12
C VAL A 170 2.78 9.47 -0.93
N GLU A 171 1.62 9.19 -1.50
CA GLU A 171 0.87 10.13 -2.33
C GLU A 171 -0.29 10.76 -1.55
N VAL A 172 -0.42 12.07 -1.61
CA VAL A 172 -1.60 12.78 -1.11
C VAL A 172 -2.61 12.92 -2.23
N ALA A 173 -3.76 12.26 -2.10
CA ALA A 173 -4.83 12.42 -3.08
C ALA A 173 -5.64 13.70 -2.81
N GLY A 174 -6.10 14.34 -3.87
CA GLY A 174 -6.89 15.57 -3.78
C GLY A 174 -6.05 16.79 -3.43
N GLN A 175 -6.40 17.51 -2.38
CA GLN A 175 -5.70 18.73 -2.01
C GLN A 175 -4.33 18.46 -1.41
N ARG A 176 -3.31 19.13 -1.92
CA ARG A 176 -1.93 19.08 -1.45
C ARG A 176 -1.84 19.42 0.04
N ALA A 177 -1.03 18.68 0.80
CA ALA A 177 -0.90 18.87 2.24
C ALA A 177 0.53 18.55 2.70
N GLN A 178 0.90 19.04 3.89
CA GLN A 178 2.08 18.55 4.59
C GLN A 178 1.86 17.11 5.05
N VAL A 179 2.82 16.25 4.83
CA VAL A 179 2.83 14.88 5.33
C VAL A 179 3.87 14.75 6.43
N VAL A 180 3.45 14.31 7.60
CA VAL A 180 4.33 13.97 8.72
C VAL A 180 4.23 12.47 8.97
N ILE A 181 5.37 11.78 9.02
CA ILE A 181 5.48 10.39 9.47
C ILE A 181 6.33 10.41 10.74
N ALA A 182 5.70 10.11 11.85
CA ALA A 182 6.28 10.15 13.19
C ALA A 182 6.30 8.74 13.80
N ASN A 183 7.49 8.16 13.95
CA ASN A 183 7.65 6.88 14.62
C ASN A 183 8.82 6.91 15.60
N PRO A 184 8.55 6.95 16.93
CA PRO A 184 9.59 6.97 17.95
C PRO A 184 10.54 5.77 17.91
N ALA A 185 10.09 4.62 17.40
CA ALA A 185 10.95 3.44 17.26
C ALA A 185 11.97 3.57 16.12
N GLY A 186 11.77 4.51 15.19
CA GLY A 186 12.64 4.75 14.05
C GLY A 186 11.91 4.79 12.71
N VAL A 187 12.59 5.31 11.71
CA VAL A 187 12.11 5.36 10.31
C VAL A 187 13.26 4.97 9.39
N THR A 188 13.02 4.01 8.53
CA THR A 188 13.96 3.62 7.47
C THR A 188 13.36 3.96 6.11
N CYS A 189 14.07 4.72 5.32
CA CYS A 189 13.71 5.05 3.93
C CYS A 189 14.68 4.34 2.97
N ASP A 190 14.12 3.46 2.12
CA ASP A 190 14.85 2.75 1.07
C ASP A 190 14.06 2.85 -0.24
N GLY A 191 14.22 3.94 -0.95
CA GLY A 191 13.43 4.29 -2.13
C GLY A 191 12.05 4.85 -1.75
N CYS A 192 11.97 5.55 -0.65
CA CYS A 192 10.77 6.29 -0.29
C CYS A 192 10.70 7.63 -1.01
N GLY A 193 9.48 8.15 -1.18
CA GLY A 193 9.26 9.46 -1.78
C GLY A 193 7.89 10.02 -1.45
N PHE A 194 7.64 11.25 -1.92
CA PHE A 194 6.39 11.95 -1.67
C PHE A 194 5.83 12.52 -2.97
N ILE A 195 4.52 12.34 -3.18
CA ILE A 195 3.79 12.86 -4.33
C ILE A 195 2.67 13.77 -3.80
N ASN A 196 2.55 14.96 -4.39
CA ASN A 196 1.53 15.97 -4.02
C ASN A 196 1.59 16.40 -2.54
N ALA A 197 2.78 16.32 -1.93
CA ALA A 197 3.05 16.87 -0.61
C ALA A 197 3.73 18.24 -0.73
N ASN A 198 3.26 19.26 0.00
CA ASN A 198 3.97 20.54 0.04
C ASN A 198 5.13 20.55 1.02
N ARG A 199 5.09 19.71 2.03
CA ARG A 199 6.18 19.48 2.98
C ARG A 199 6.19 18.02 3.42
N ALA A 200 7.35 17.41 3.45
CA ALA A 200 7.59 16.06 3.93
C ALA A 200 8.39 16.12 5.23
N THR A 201 7.88 15.54 6.29
CA THR A 201 8.58 15.46 7.58
C THR A 201 8.67 14.00 8.02
N LEU A 202 9.89 13.49 8.14
CA LEU A 202 10.17 12.20 8.76
C LEU A 202 10.77 12.45 10.14
N THR A 203 10.18 11.87 11.17
CA THR A 203 10.64 12.12 12.54
C THR A 203 10.54 10.91 13.45
N THR A 204 11.49 10.79 14.38
CA THR A 204 11.39 9.90 15.52
C THR A 204 10.79 10.59 16.76
N GLY A 205 10.42 11.86 16.63
CA GLY A 205 9.74 12.60 17.69
C GLY A 205 8.24 12.36 17.73
N GLN A 206 7.66 12.40 18.91
CA GLN A 206 6.22 12.50 19.10
C GLN A 206 5.76 13.93 18.82
N ALA A 207 4.71 14.08 18.00
CA ALA A 207 4.16 15.39 17.71
C ALA A 207 3.50 16.00 18.95
N GLN A 208 3.86 17.23 19.25
CA GLN A 208 3.22 18.04 20.30
C GLN A 208 2.12 18.89 19.67
N LEU A 209 0.92 18.77 20.21
CA LEU A 209 -0.24 19.48 19.67
C LEU A 209 -0.82 20.42 20.71
N GLU A 210 -1.02 21.68 20.31
CA GLU A 210 -1.74 22.69 21.09
C GLU A 210 -2.88 23.22 20.23
N ASN A 211 -4.09 23.20 20.76
CA ASN A 211 -5.30 23.64 20.03
C ASN A 211 -5.45 22.97 18.66
N GLY A 212 -5.04 21.70 18.55
CA GLY A 212 -5.10 20.91 17.31
C GLY A 212 -4.07 21.30 16.25
N ARG A 213 -3.04 22.10 16.58
CA ARG A 213 -1.90 22.48 15.75
C ARG A 213 -0.64 21.79 16.25
N ILE A 214 0.22 21.35 15.35
CA ILE A 214 1.55 20.84 15.72
C ILE A 214 2.43 22.05 16.08
N THR A 215 2.97 22.04 17.32
CA THR A 215 3.88 23.08 17.84
C THR A 215 5.33 22.62 17.87
N GLY A 216 5.56 21.31 17.83
CA GLY A 216 6.91 20.75 17.83
C GLY A 216 6.92 19.23 17.83
N TYR A 217 8.12 18.67 17.93
CA TYR A 217 8.36 17.25 18.04
C TYR A 217 9.24 16.97 19.23
N GLN A 218 8.79 16.10 20.13
CA GLN A 218 9.60 15.65 21.26
C GLN A 218 10.36 14.39 20.87
N VAL A 219 11.63 14.54 20.59
CA VAL A 219 12.55 13.43 20.27
C VAL A 219 13.12 12.87 21.55
N LYS A 220 12.94 11.57 21.80
CA LYS A 220 13.49 10.87 22.96
C LYS A 220 14.46 9.76 22.58
N GLY A 221 14.55 9.43 21.32
CA GLY A 221 15.35 8.34 20.79
C GLY A 221 15.03 8.06 19.34
N GLY A 222 15.42 6.88 18.88
CA GLY A 222 15.16 6.40 17.52
C GLY A 222 16.16 6.91 16.49
N THR A 223 16.32 6.12 15.45
CA THR A 223 17.18 6.42 14.29
C THR A 223 16.33 6.62 13.06
N LEU A 224 16.63 7.65 12.29
CA LEU A 224 16.15 7.86 10.94
C LEU A 224 17.27 7.47 9.99
N SER A 225 17.02 6.46 9.13
CA SER A 225 18.01 5.93 8.19
C SER A 225 17.55 6.13 6.75
N ILE A 226 18.37 6.79 5.94
CA ILE A 226 18.20 6.89 4.48
C ILE A 226 19.22 5.95 3.84
N GLN A 227 18.74 4.93 3.13
CA GLN A 227 19.59 3.88 2.58
C GLN A 227 19.08 3.38 1.22
N GLY A 228 19.83 2.46 0.60
CA GLY A 228 19.46 1.79 -0.63
C GLY A 228 19.17 2.78 -1.77
N LYS A 229 17.92 2.92 -2.15
CA LYS A 229 17.48 3.81 -3.23
C LYS A 229 17.25 5.27 -2.80
N GLY A 230 17.47 5.59 -1.51
CA GLY A 230 17.37 6.95 -1.02
C GLY A 230 15.98 7.50 -0.80
N LEU A 231 15.89 8.82 -0.70
CA LEU A 231 14.66 9.59 -0.48
C LEU A 231 14.43 10.55 -1.66
N ASP A 232 13.28 10.43 -2.31
CA ASP A 232 12.82 11.37 -3.32
C ASP A 232 11.67 12.24 -2.79
N SER A 233 12.00 13.46 -2.41
CA SER A 233 11.06 14.49 -2.00
C SER A 233 11.11 15.74 -2.89
N ALA A 234 11.58 15.59 -4.13
CA ALA A 234 11.71 16.71 -5.08
C ALA A 234 10.36 17.38 -5.43
N ASP A 235 9.24 16.68 -5.25
CA ASP A 235 7.90 17.27 -5.40
C ASP A 235 7.49 18.14 -4.21
N ALA A 236 8.07 17.94 -3.02
CA ALA A 236 7.83 18.77 -1.85
C ALA A 236 8.65 20.08 -1.90
N ASP A 237 8.08 21.15 -1.33
CA ASP A 237 8.80 22.43 -1.23
C ASP A 237 9.83 22.39 -0.10
N TYR A 238 9.54 21.65 0.98
CA TYR A 238 10.40 21.49 2.14
C TYR A 238 10.46 20.03 2.58
N THR A 239 11.62 19.60 3.05
CA THR A 239 11.85 18.27 3.61
C THR A 239 12.55 18.40 4.96
N ASP A 240 11.95 17.85 6.02
CA ASP A 240 12.52 17.84 7.35
C ASP A 240 12.84 16.39 7.77
N LEU A 241 14.05 16.17 8.24
CA LEU A 241 14.49 14.94 8.90
C LEU A 241 14.83 15.27 10.36
N ILE A 242 14.03 14.77 11.30
CA ILE A 242 14.12 15.14 12.71
C ILE A 242 14.20 13.86 13.55
N ALA A 243 15.37 13.58 14.15
CA ALA A 243 15.55 12.36 14.96
C ALA A 243 16.66 12.52 15.99
N GLN A 244 16.76 11.60 16.93
CA GLN A 244 17.93 11.51 17.84
C GLN A 244 19.20 11.23 17.03
N SER A 245 19.11 10.31 16.08
CA SER A 245 20.20 9.97 15.15
C SER A 245 19.69 9.95 13.71
N VAL A 246 20.41 10.62 12.82
CA VAL A 246 20.11 10.61 11.37
C VAL A 246 21.29 9.99 10.66
N GLN A 247 21.03 8.89 9.94
CA GLN A 247 22.02 8.18 9.14
C GLN A 247 21.67 8.31 7.66
N VAL A 248 22.56 8.88 6.86
CA VAL A 248 22.37 9.09 5.42
C VAL A 248 23.43 8.28 4.67
N ASN A 249 23.00 7.14 4.12
CA ASN A 249 23.86 6.22 3.36
C ASN A 249 23.41 6.10 1.90
N ALA A 250 22.52 7.00 1.43
CA ALA A 250 22.01 7.03 0.06
C ALA A 250 21.64 8.46 -0.34
N GLY A 251 21.28 8.65 -1.63
CA GLY A 251 20.91 9.96 -2.15
C GLY A 251 19.63 10.52 -1.54
N ILE A 252 19.58 11.84 -1.40
CA ILE A 252 18.38 12.60 -1.05
C ILE A 252 18.15 13.64 -2.15
N TRP A 253 16.96 13.59 -2.77
CA TRP A 253 16.51 14.57 -3.75
C TRP A 253 15.44 15.44 -3.11
N ALA A 254 15.77 16.68 -2.80
CA ALA A 254 14.90 17.63 -2.13
C ALA A 254 15.18 19.05 -2.65
N LYS A 255 14.15 19.93 -2.66
CA LYS A 255 14.33 21.35 -2.99
C LYS A 255 14.97 22.10 -1.82
N ASP A 256 14.45 21.89 -0.62
CA ASP A 256 14.94 22.47 0.63
C ASP A 256 14.98 21.33 1.67
N LEU A 257 16.15 21.05 2.23
CA LEU A 257 16.36 19.98 3.19
C LEU A 257 16.84 20.55 4.52
N LYS A 258 16.10 20.25 5.58
CA LYS A 258 16.52 20.52 6.95
C LYS A 258 16.73 19.22 7.71
N VAL A 259 17.89 19.06 8.31
CA VAL A 259 18.22 17.92 9.18
C VAL A 259 18.41 18.43 10.59
N THR A 260 17.72 17.82 11.54
CA THR A 260 17.84 18.11 12.98
C THR A 260 18.12 16.80 13.70
N ALA A 261 19.27 16.70 14.33
CA ALA A 261 19.69 15.55 15.12
C ALA A 261 20.11 16.00 16.54
N GLY A 262 19.89 15.14 17.56
CA GLY A 262 20.25 15.42 18.94
C GLY A 262 19.16 15.16 19.95
#